data_13b15a7301c4d568640ddc3126adcb5d
#
_entry.id   13b15a7301c4d568640ddc3126adcb5d
#
_cell.length_a   1.000
_cell.length_b   1.000
_cell.length_c   1.000
_cell.angle_alpha   90.00
_cell.angle_beta   90.00
_cell.angle_gamma   90.00
#
_symmetry.space_group_name_H-M   'P 1'
#
loop_
_entity.id
_entity.type
_entity.pdbx_description
1 polymer ?
#
loop_
_entity_poly.entity_id
_entity_poly.type
_entity_poly.pdbx_seq_one_letter_code
_entity_poly.pdbx_strand_id
1 'polypeptide(L)'
;MKSATSFGSFDPMTDAYPNVSQFTTSYEDRMKAIMASGRYGVNQAQKEVYIQNTDLFHRWKEGQLPQFGDYQGYLDGAKLYKTHYDVTDLGPADYATETGCINADCVDAVQQLIATGYNPAILNLASAGRPGGGYDMGLGAQEESLCQRSNLSLSLYQFANPRRLKCVRDSGVPHKEIGYPLDTNYGGIYTPNVTFFRNSKRKYFTIKDEPFQCDVITVAALSFNGRNDFARAMELMYKATDGGFTPAGAEIMRNKIRTIFRMGVEHGKDALVLGAFGCGAYKLPCDAVAALFREVMDEPEFAGKFRLLVFAILERPRKPHGLDGKFAPFYREFGSYTM
;
A
#
# COMPACT_ATOMS: atom_id res chain seq x y z
N MET A 1 -24.71 -12.05 -0.23
CA MET A 1 -23.78 -13.03 -0.83
C MET A 1 -23.49 -12.56 -2.25
N LYS A 2 -22.36 -11.84 -2.45
CA LYS A 2 -21.86 -11.55 -3.80
C LYS A 2 -21.08 -12.79 -4.24
N SER A 3 -21.46 -13.36 -5.39
CA SER A 3 -20.82 -14.52 -5.97
C SER A 3 -19.32 -14.27 -6.16
N ALA A 4 -18.48 -15.13 -5.62
CA ALA A 4 -17.08 -15.20 -5.98
C ALA A 4 -17.01 -15.47 -7.49
N THR A 5 -16.56 -14.50 -8.26
CA THR A 5 -16.20 -14.71 -9.66
C THR A 5 -15.00 -15.65 -9.67
N SER A 6 -15.20 -16.90 -10.08
CA SER A 6 -14.10 -17.83 -10.30
C SER A 6 -13.25 -17.27 -11.44
N PHE A 7 -12.05 -16.81 -11.12
CA PHE A 7 -11.03 -16.60 -12.11
C PHE A 7 -10.69 -17.98 -12.67
N GLY A 8 -11.01 -18.23 -13.94
CA GLY A 8 -10.54 -19.42 -14.64
C GLY A 8 -9.01 -19.51 -14.56
N SER A 9 -8.43 -20.66 -14.82
CA SER A 9 -6.98 -20.91 -14.76
C SER A 9 -6.23 -19.97 -15.72
N PHE A 10 -6.05 -18.71 -15.31
CA PHE A 10 -5.30 -17.72 -16.06
C PHE A 10 -3.81 -17.87 -15.73
N ASP A 11 -3.03 -18.32 -16.68
CA ASP A 11 -1.57 -18.26 -16.59
C ASP A 11 -1.06 -17.06 -17.41
N PRO A 12 -0.58 -15.99 -16.77
CA PRO A 12 -0.12 -14.80 -17.46
C PRO A 12 1.04 -15.08 -18.42
N MET A 13 1.75 -16.17 -18.28
CA MET A 13 2.84 -16.54 -19.16
C MET A 13 2.36 -17.28 -20.40
N THR A 14 1.44 -18.23 -20.27
CA THR A 14 0.88 -18.97 -21.41
C THR A 14 -0.16 -18.17 -22.16
N ASP A 15 -0.97 -17.36 -21.44
CA ASP A 15 -2.05 -16.59 -22.05
C ASP A 15 -1.56 -15.24 -22.62
N ALA A 16 -0.50 -14.64 -22.04
CA ALA A 16 0.11 -13.41 -22.57
C ALA A 16 1.16 -13.68 -23.65
N TYR A 17 1.82 -14.84 -23.60
CA TYR A 17 2.88 -15.23 -24.53
C TYR A 17 2.62 -16.65 -25.03
N PRO A 18 1.68 -16.86 -25.97
CA PRO A 18 1.31 -18.20 -26.47
C PRO A 18 2.49 -18.99 -27.08
N ASN A 19 3.62 -18.34 -27.36
CA ASN A 19 4.84 -18.98 -27.86
C ASN A 19 5.82 -19.40 -26.73
N VAL A 20 5.49 -19.22 -25.46
CA VAL A 20 6.36 -19.56 -24.32
C VAL A 20 6.39 -21.07 -24.01
N SER A 21 5.52 -21.86 -24.64
CA SER A 21 5.58 -23.33 -24.55
C SER A 21 6.94 -23.95 -25.01
N GLN A 22 7.84 -23.15 -25.56
CA GLN A 22 9.21 -23.54 -25.92
C GLN A 22 10.24 -23.36 -24.78
N PHE A 23 9.90 -22.71 -23.65
CA PHE A 23 10.80 -22.60 -22.52
C PHE A 23 10.60 -23.78 -21.56
N THR A 24 11.63 -24.56 -21.38
CA THR A 24 11.66 -25.78 -20.56
C THR A 24 11.60 -25.50 -19.04
N THR A 25 11.50 -24.23 -18.63
CA THR A 25 11.54 -23.79 -17.22
C THR A 25 10.26 -23.07 -16.86
N SER A 26 9.60 -23.48 -15.76
CA SER A 26 8.40 -22.79 -15.27
C SER A 26 8.68 -21.32 -14.92
N TYR A 27 7.63 -20.47 -14.92
CA TYR A 27 7.75 -19.09 -14.47
C TYR A 27 8.41 -18.99 -13.08
N GLU A 28 7.98 -19.84 -12.15
CA GLU A 28 8.50 -19.85 -10.78
C GLU A 28 10.00 -20.17 -10.76
N ASP A 29 10.43 -21.20 -11.48
CA ASP A 29 11.84 -21.59 -11.54
C ASP A 29 12.71 -20.49 -12.15
N ARG A 30 12.21 -19.84 -13.18
CA ARG A 30 12.90 -18.69 -13.80
C ARG A 30 13.06 -17.53 -12.81
N MET A 31 11.98 -17.14 -12.12
CA MET A 31 12.03 -16.08 -11.12
C MET A 31 12.92 -16.43 -9.95
N LYS A 32 12.90 -17.69 -9.52
CA LYS A 32 13.77 -18.25 -8.48
C LYS A 32 15.25 -18.13 -8.87
N ALA A 33 15.59 -18.53 -10.10
CA ALA A 33 16.95 -18.43 -10.62
C ALA A 33 17.43 -16.97 -10.70
N ILE A 34 16.62 -16.04 -11.19
CA ILE A 34 16.93 -14.62 -11.24
C ILE A 34 17.18 -14.07 -9.82
N MET A 35 16.30 -14.37 -8.88
CA MET A 35 16.40 -13.86 -7.50
C MET A 35 17.56 -14.46 -6.71
N ALA A 36 18.07 -15.63 -7.10
CA ALA A 36 19.21 -16.26 -6.44
C ALA A 36 20.52 -15.45 -6.55
N SER A 37 20.63 -14.52 -7.52
CA SER A 37 21.79 -13.62 -7.65
C SER A 37 21.81 -12.46 -6.63
N GLY A 38 21.04 -12.58 -5.55
CA GLY A 38 21.01 -11.61 -4.44
C GLY A 38 20.20 -10.34 -4.75
N ARG A 39 20.60 -9.22 -4.17
CA ARG A 39 19.81 -7.96 -4.28
C ARG A 39 19.60 -7.49 -5.72
N TYR A 40 20.61 -7.64 -6.55
CA TYR A 40 20.50 -7.26 -7.98
C TYR A 40 19.45 -8.10 -8.70
N GLY A 41 19.48 -9.41 -8.55
CA GLY A 41 18.49 -10.31 -9.13
C GLY A 41 17.08 -10.08 -8.59
N VAL A 42 16.94 -9.78 -7.30
CA VAL A 42 15.63 -9.39 -6.73
C VAL A 42 15.08 -8.14 -7.42
N ASN A 43 15.89 -7.10 -7.61
CA ASN A 43 15.45 -5.89 -8.31
C ASN A 43 15.10 -6.16 -9.78
N GLN A 44 15.85 -7.03 -10.44
CA GLN A 44 15.58 -7.46 -11.82
C GLN A 44 14.25 -8.21 -11.90
N ALA A 45 13.99 -9.15 -11.01
CA ALA A 45 12.72 -9.88 -10.93
C ALA A 45 11.54 -8.93 -10.69
N GLN A 46 11.68 -7.97 -9.77
CA GLN A 46 10.66 -6.97 -9.49
C GLN A 46 10.38 -6.05 -10.70
N LYS A 47 11.42 -5.70 -11.46
CA LYS A 47 11.27 -4.93 -12.70
C LYS A 47 10.57 -5.76 -13.79
N GLU A 48 10.84 -7.05 -13.86
CA GLU A 48 10.14 -7.95 -14.77
C GLU A 48 8.64 -8.05 -14.42
N VAL A 49 8.30 -8.14 -13.13
CA VAL A 49 6.90 -8.08 -12.68
C VAL A 49 6.21 -6.79 -13.10
N TYR A 50 6.90 -5.64 -13.01
CA TYR A 50 6.37 -4.37 -13.52
C TYR A 50 6.05 -4.44 -15.01
N ILE A 51 6.95 -4.98 -15.85
CA ILE A 51 6.74 -5.11 -17.30
C ILE A 51 5.54 -6.00 -17.59
N GLN A 52 5.46 -7.17 -16.94
CA GLN A 52 4.34 -8.10 -17.09
C GLN A 52 3.00 -7.49 -16.66
N ASN A 53 2.97 -6.80 -15.52
CA ASN A 53 1.76 -6.13 -15.06
C ASN A 53 1.33 -5.02 -16.03
N THR A 54 2.27 -4.27 -16.60
CA THR A 54 1.96 -3.22 -17.59
C THR A 54 1.28 -3.82 -18.82
N ASP A 55 1.78 -4.96 -19.32
CA ASP A 55 1.16 -5.68 -20.43
C ASP A 55 -0.25 -6.16 -20.09
N LEU A 56 -0.42 -6.79 -18.91
CA LEU A 56 -1.73 -7.21 -18.42
C LEU A 56 -2.73 -6.04 -18.37
N PHE A 57 -2.29 -4.88 -17.91
CA PHE A 57 -3.16 -3.72 -17.76
C PHE A 57 -3.55 -3.12 -19.13
N HIS A 58 -2.66 -3.14 -20.12
CA HIS A 58 -3.01 -2.75 -21.50
C HIS A 58 -4.07 -3.70 -22.08
N ARG A 59 -3.90 -4.99 -21.92
CA ARG A 59 -4.86 -6.01 -22.37
C ARG A 59 -6.21 -5.88 -21.66
N TRP A 60 -6.21 -5.55 -20.35
CA TRP A 60 -7.43 -5.28 -19.62
C TRP A 60 -8.16 -4.04 -20.17
N LYS A 61 -7.43 -2.95 -20.40
CA LYS A 61 -7.97 -1.74 -21.02
C LYS A 61 -8.61 -2.00 -22.38
N GLU A 62 -8.06 -2.90 -23.17
CA GLU A 62 -8.56 -3.31 -24.49
C GLU A 62 -9.71 -4.34 -24.40
N GLY A 63 -10.18 -4.68 -23.21
CA GLY A 63 -11.28 -5.64 -23.02
C GLY A 63 -10.90 -7.10 -23.21
N GLN A 64 -9.59 -7.42 -23.34
CA GLN A 64 -9.10 -8.78 -23.56
C GLN A 64 -9.08 -9.63 -22.28
N LEU A 65 -9.35 -9.02 -21.10
CA LEU A 65 -9.33 -9.67 -19.79
C LEU A 65 -10.64 -9.41 -19.04
N PRO A 66 -11.78 -9.97 -19.49
CA PRO A 66 -13.09 -9.69 -18.88
C PRO A 66 -13.20 -10.11 -17.42
N GLN A 67 -12.37 -11.08 -16.98
CA GLN A 67 -12.31 -11.53 -15.59
C GLN A 67 -11.77 -10.46 -14.63
N PHE A 68 -11.11 -9.40 -15.11
CA PHE A 68 -10.68 -8.26 -14.30
C PHE A 68 -11.80 -7.22 -14.09
N GLY A 69 -12.95 -7.40 -14.76
CA GLY A 69 -14.11 -6.50 -14.65
C GLY A 69 -13.94 -5.21 -15.46
N ASP A 70 -14.73 -4.20 -15.08
CA ASP A 70 -14.76 -2.90 -15.77
C ASP A 70 -13.53 -2.05 -15.45
N TYR A 71 -12.67 -1.83 -16.47
CA TYR A 71 -11.46 -1.03 -16.36
C TYR A 71 -11.76 0.43 -16.04
N GLN A 72 -12.75 1.04 -16.72
CA GLN A 72 -13.07 2.45 -16.52
C GLN A 72 -13.74 2.69 -15.17
N GLY A 73 -14.68 1.84 -14.79
CA GLY A 73 -15.34 1.91 -13.47
C GLY A 73 -14.33 1.75 -12.31
N TYR A 74 -13.30 0.90 -12.47
CA TYR A 74 -12.22 0.82 -11.50
C TYR A 74 -11.47 2.15 -11.37
N LEU A 75 -11.12 2.79 -12.49
CA LEU A 75 -10.42 4.08 -12.48
C LEU A 75 -11.30 5.18 -11.86
N ASP A 76 -12.56 5.24 -12.24
CA ASP A 76 -13.49 6.28 -11.79
C ASP A 76 -13.78 6.21 -10.29
N GLY A 77 -13.71 5.02 -9.70
CA GLY A 77 -13.88 4.81 -8.26
C GLY A 77 -12.82 5.46 -7.38
N ALA A 78 -11.66 5.80 -7.92
CA ALA A 78 -10.58 6.42 -7.14
C ALA A 78 -10.87 7.89 -6.81
N LYS A 79 -10.63 8.28 -5.55
CA LYS A 79 -10.88 9.63 -5.04
C LYS A 79 -9.60 10.24 -4.44
N LEU A 80 -9.29 11.48 -4.85
CA LEU A 80 -8.17 12.27 -4.33
C LEU A 80 -8.67 13.22 -3.22
N TYR A 81 -7.97 13.24 -2.11
CA TYR A 81 -8.16 14.14 -0.98
C TYR A 81 -6.95 15.08 -0.91
N LYS A 82 -7.16 16.38 -1.17
CA LYS A 82 -6.08 17.39 -1.26
C LYS A 82 -5.91 18.20 -0.01
N THR A 83 -7.01 18.43 0.72
CA THR A 83 -7.06 19.36 1.86
C THR A 83 -7.74 18.68 3.04
N HIS A 84 -7.77 19.37 4.16
CA HIS A 84 -8.64 19.00 5.27
C HIS A 84 -10.09 18.86 4.77
N TYR A 85 -10.76 17.83 5.25
CA TYR A 85 -12.20 17.62 5.05
C TYR A 85 -12.78 16.97 6.32
N ASP A 86 -14.02 17.34 6.59
CA ASP A 86 -14.78 16.72 7.65
C ASP A 86 -15.68 15.64 7.06
N VAL A 87 -15.76 14.50 7.72
CA VAL A 87 -16.73 13.47 7.37
C VAL A 87 -18.06 13.87 8.02
N THR A 88 -19.03 14.25 7.20
CA THR A 88 -20.32 14.78 7.69
C THR A 88 -21.20 13.71 8.32
N ASP A 89 -21.05 12.46 7.93
CA ASP A 89 -21.71 11.30 8.53
C ASP A 89 -20.65 10.28 8.94
N LEU A 90 -20.28 10.35 10.20
CA LEU A 90 -19.33 9.39 10.80
C LEU A 90 -19.97 8.04 11.11
N GLY A 91 -21.29 7.89 10.88
CA GLY A 91 -22.01 6.70 11.29
C GLY A 91 -21.99 6.48 12.82
N PRO A 92 -22.57 5.38 13.30
CA PRO A 92 -22.56 5.06 14.73
C PRO A 92 -21.14 4.74 15.24
N ALA A 93 -20.92 4.97 16.53
CA ALA A 93 -19.71 4.57 17.26
C ALA A 93 -20.02 3.31 18.08
N ASP A 94 -20.27 2.19 17.36
CA ASP A 94 -20.89 0.99 17.94
C ASP A 94 -19.87 -0.07 18.37
N TYR A 95 -18.59 0.16 18.09
CA TYR A 95 -17.56 -0.86 18.33
C TYR A 95 -16.73 -0.61 19.58
N ALA A 96 -16.48 -1.65 20.37
CA ALA A 96 -15.31 -1.71 21.23
C ALA A 96 -14.10 -2.01 20.32
N THR A 97 -13.40 -0.97 19.87
CA THR A 97 -12.31 -1.12 18.92
C THR A 97 -11.21 -2.04 19.45
N GLU A 98 -10.99 -3.16 18.80
CA GLU A 98 -9.84 -4.01 19.04
C GLU A 98 -8.60 -3.43 18.35
N THR A 99 -7.44 -3.58 18.98
CA THR A 99 -6.16 -3.17 18.40
C THR A 99 -5.15 -4.27 18.53
N GLY A 100 -4.16 -4.29 17.64
CA GLY A 100 -3.03 -5.19 17.81
C GLY A 100 -1.96 -5.04 16.75
N CYS A 101 -0.82 -5.67 17.02
CA CYS A 101 0.32 -5.70 16.13
C CYS A 101 0.68 -7.15 15.79
N ILE A 102 0.92 -7.42 14.50
CA ILE A 102 1.29 -8.75 14.00
C ILE A 102 2.53 -8.68 13.13
N ASN A 103 3.39 -9.69 13.24
CA ASN A 103 4.55 -9.82 12.36
C ASN A 103 4.14 -10.56 11.08
N ALA A 104 3.47 -9.85 10.18
CA ALA A 104 2.91 -10.41 8.95
C ALA A 104 3.02 -9.44 7.77
N ASP A 105 2.87 -9.99 6.56
CA ASP A 105 2.66 -9.21 5.34
C ASP A 105 1.26 -8.62 5.34
N CYS A 106 1.12 -7.32 5.02
CA CYS A 106 -0.17 -6.63 5.10
C CYS A 106 -1.22 -7.17 4.11
N VAL A 107 -0.80 -7.71 2.96
CA VAL A 107 -1.73 -8.32 1.99
C VAL A 107 -2.21 -9.69 2.47
N ASP A 108 -1.33 -10.45 3.14
CA ASP A 108 -1.73 -11.73 3.73
C ASP A 108 -2.67 -11.49 4.93
N ALA A 109 -2.40 -10.46 5.74
CA ALA A 109 -3.25 -10.04 6.86
C ALA A 109 -4.65 -9.63 6.39
N VAL A 110 -4.75 -8.77 5.38
CA VAL A 110 -6.06 -8.32 4.89
C VAL A 110 -6.87 -9.44 4.24
N GLN A 111 -6.21 -10.36 3.53
CA GLN A 111 -6.90 -11.53 2.95
C GLN A 111 -7.54 -12.39 4.03
N GLN A 112 -6.87 -12.57 5.16
CA GLN A 112 -7.39 -13.32 6.29
C GLN A 112 -8.56 -12.59 6.97
N LEU A 113 -8.48 -11.25 7.15
CA LEU A 113 -9.59 -10.48 7.70
C LEU A 113 -10.83 -10.53 6.83
N ILE A 114 -10.69 -10.45 5.50
CA ILE A 114 -11.81 -10.63 4.57
C ILE A 114 -12.44 -12.01 4.74
N ALA A 115 -11.63 -13.06 4.85
CA ALA A 115 -12.12 -14.43 5.04
C ALA A 115 -12.86 -14.63 6.36
N THR A 116 -12.57 -13.81 7.37
CA THR A 116 -13.26 -13.82 8.68
C THR A 116 -14.40 -12.82 8.80
N GLY A 117 -14.80 -12.18 7.69
CA GLY A 117 -16.00 -11.36 7.60
C GLY A 117 -15.84 -9.90 7.97
N TYR A 118 -14.60 -9.38 8.01
CA TYR A 118 -14.37 -7.95 8.08
C TYR A 118 -14.49 -7.28 6.69
N ASN A 119 -14.74 -5.98 6.69
CA ASN A 119 -14.67 -5.10 5.52
C ASN A 119 -13.45 -4.17 5.61
N PRO A 120 -12.22 -4.68 5.44
CA PRO A 120 -11.01 -3.92 5.71
C PRO A 120 -10.60 -3.00 4.57
N ALA A 121 -9.71 -2.03 4.91
CA ALA A 121 -8.84 -1.36 3.93
C ALA A 121 -7.37 -1.51 4.34
N ILE A 122 -6.47 -1.52 3.34
CA ILE A 122 -5.01 -1.52 3.55
C ILE A 122 -4.47 -0.09 3.47
N LEU A 123 -3.62 0.31 4.41
CA LEU A 123 -2.81 1.51 4.28
C LEU A 123 -1.61 1.26 3.35
N ASN A 124 -1.55 1.99 2.26
CA ASN A 124 -0.37 2.13 1.42
C ASN A 124 0.56 3.20 2.03
N LEU A 125 1.76 2.78 2.44
CA LEU A 125 2.81 3.64 3.00
C LEU A 125 3.51 4.40 1.86
N ALA A 126 2.84 5.41 1.32
CA ALA A 126 3.11 5.97 0.00
C ALA A 126 4.37 6.83 -0.09
N SER A 127 4.90 6.92 -1.28
CA SER A 127 5.80 8.00 -1.68
C SER A 127 5.02 9.30 -1.87
N ALA A 128 5.49 10.39 -1.24
CA ALA A 128 4.83 11.69 -1.38
C ALA A 128 4.91 12.25 -2.81
N GLY A 129 6.00 11.98 -3.52
CA GLY A 129 6.29 12.61 -4.82
C GLY A 129 6.07 11.71 -6.05
N ARG A 130 5.90 10.39 -5.85
CA ARG A 130 5.89 9.44 -6.97
C ARG A 130 4.88 8.32 -6.74
N PRO A 131 3.84 8.22 -7.55
CA PRO A 131 2.83 7.16 -7.44
C PRO A 131 3.47 5.78 -7.65
N GLY A 132 3.21 4.87 -6.71
CA GLY A 132 3.81 3.53 -6.72
C GLY A 132 5.31 3.51 -6.34
N GLY A 133 5.86 4.63 -5.82
CA GLY A 133 7.26 4.69 -5.41
C GLY A 133 8.22 4.38 -6.55
N GLY A 134 9.09 3.41 -6.36
CA GLY A 134 10.04 2.89 -7.35
C GLY A 134 9.62 1.58 -8.00
N TYR A 135 8.33 1.33 -8.13
CA TYR A 135 7.77 0.11 -8.72
C TYR A 135 8.30 -0.19 -10.12
N ASP A 136 8.32 0.81 -11.01
CA ASP A 136 8.86 0.70 -12.37
C ASP A 136 10.38 0.50 -12.43
N MET A 137 11.08 0.83 -11.34
CA MET A 137 12.53 0.65 -11.20
C MET A 137 12.92 -0.68 -10.55
N GLY A 138 11.93 -1.50 -10.15
CA GLY A 138 12.17 -2.76 -9.45
C GLY A 138 12.60 -2.58 -8.00
N LEU A 139 12.17 -1.52 -7.33
CA LEU A 139 12.34 -1.37 -5.88
C LEU A 139 11.28 -2.19 -5.13
N GLY A 140 11.45 -2.38 -3.84
CA GLY A 140 10.64 -3.31 -3.06
C GLY A 140 10.40 -2.89 -1.61
N ALA A 141 9.88 -1.67 -1.36
CA ALA A 141 9.25 -1.30 -0.11
C ALA A 141 7.78 -1.74 -0.11
N GLN A 142 6.99 -1.29 0.84
CA GLN A 142 5.59 -1.74 0.99
C GLN A 142 4.72 -1.25 -0.18
N GLU A 143 4.83 0.03 -0.59
CA GLU A 143 4.09 0.57 -1.74
C GLU A 143 4.41 -0.18 -3.03
N GLU A 144 5.70 -0.41 -3.32
CA GLU A 144 6.09 -1.17 -4.49
C GLU A 144 5.57 -2.61 -4.43
N SER A 145 5.56 -3.24 -3.25
CA SER A 145 5.01 -4.58 -3.06
C SER A 145 3.52 -4.63 -3.35
N LEU A 146 2.74 -3.62 -2.92
CA LEU A 146 1.32 -3.53 -3.26
C LEU A 146 1.13 -3.40 -4.78
N CYS A 147 1.87 -2.52 -5.46
CA CYS A 147 1.79 -2.34 -6.90
C CYS A 147 2.27 -3.58 -7.70
N GLN A 148 3.26 -4.31 -7.19
CA GLN A 148 3.72 -5.56 -7.82
C GLN A 148 2.66 -6.65 -7.76
N ARG A 149 1.80 -6.62 -6.77
CA ARG A 149 0.82 -7.70 -6.48
C ARG A 149 -0.61 -7.36 -6.91
N SER A 150 -0.87 -6.14 -7.37
CA SER A 150 -2.21 -5.66 -7.67
C SER A 150 -2.24 -4.66 -8.83
N ASN A 151 -3.44 -4.19 -9.17
CA ASN A 151 -3.69 -3.12 -10.12
C ASN A 151 -3.63 -1.70 -9.50
N LEU A 152 -3.18 -1.55 -8.26
CA LEU A 152 -3.15 -0.26 -7.53
C LEU A 152 -2.48 0.87 -8.31
N SER A 153 -1.37 0.59 -9.01
CA SER A 153 -0.61 1.61 -9.74
C SER A 153 -1.44 2.35 -10.79
N LEU A 154 -2.42 1.69 -11.43
CA LEU A 154 -3.31 2.33 -12.41
C LEU A 154 -4.13 3.45 -11.78
N SER A 155 -4.69 3.19 -10.58
CA SER A 155 -5.44 4.20 -9.83
C SER A 155 -4.55 5.41 -9.48
N LEU A 156 -3.34 5.16 -8.97
CA LEU A 156 -2.43 6.22 -8.54
C LEU A 156 -1.94 7.08 -9.73
N TYR A 157 -1.74 6.46 -10.88
CA TYR A 157 -1.23 7.13 -12.08
C TYR A 157 -2.18 8.21 -12.63
N GLN A 158 -3.49 8.09 -12.39
CA GLN A 158 -4.48 9.11 -12.77
C GLN A 158 -4.20 10.48 -12.16
N PHE A 159 -3.55 10.51 -10.98
CA PHE A 159 -3.29 11.71 -10.20
C PHE A 159 -1.87 12.26 -10.36
N ALA A 160 -1.10 11.71 -11.29
CA ALA A 160 0.27 12.14 -11.55
C ALA A 160 0.41 12.82 -12.92
N ASN A 161 1.38 13.73 -13.02
CA ASN A 161 1.66 14.40 -14.28
C ASN A 161 2.36 13.45 -15.27
N PRO A 162 1.74 13.03 -16.37
CA PRO A 162 2.32 12.11 -17.34
C PRO A 162 3.54 12.68 -18.06
N ARG A 163 3.70 14.01 -18.10
CA ARG A 163 4.89 14.66 -18.69
C ARG A 163 6.14 14.49 -17.84
N ARG A 164 5.99 14.25 -16.52
CA ARG A 164 7.12 14.11 -15.59
C ARG A 164 7.57 12.67 -15.39
N LEU A 165 6.66 11.71 -15.50
CA LEU A 165 6.94 10.30 -15.18
C LEU A 165 6.67 9.41 -16.39
N LYS A 166 7.73 8.73 -16.86
CA LYS A 166 7.65 7.81 -18.01
C LYS A 166 6.66 6.68 -17.75
N CYS A 167 6.69 6.06 -16.57
CA CYS A 167 5.79 4.96 -16.22
C CYS A 167 4.30 5.38 -16.26
N VAL A 168 3.97 6.61 -15.86
CA VAL A 168 2.61 7.17 -15.93
C VAL A 168 2.19 7.36 -17.39
N ARG A 169 3.06 7.96 -18.22
CA ARG A 169 2.77 8.16 -19.64
C ARG A 169 2.59 6.83 -20.38
N ASP A 170 3.50 5.88 -20.15
CA ASP A 170 3.52 4.60 -20.86
C ASP A 170 2.39 3.66 -20.41
N SER A 171 1.81 3.87 -19.23
CA SER A 171 0.65 3.11 -18.76
C SER A 171 -0.62 3.37 -19.57
N GLY A 172 -0.69 4.50 -20.28
CA GLY A 172 -1.88 4.91 -21.03
C GLY A 172 -3.11 5.17 -20.17
N VAL A 173 -2.94 5.33 -18.83
CA VAL A 173 -4.02 5.68 -17.92
C VAL A 173 -4.47 7.12 -18.17
N PRO A 174 -5.78 7.39 -18.32
CA PRO A 174 -6.30 8.74 -18.43
C PRO A 174 -5.92 9.59 -17.21
N HIS A 175 -5.42 10.79 -17.43
CA HIS A 175 -5.12 11.72 -16.36
C HIS A 175 -6.43 12.34 -15.86
N LYS A 176 -6.69 12.24 -14.56
CA LYS A 176 -7.88 12.80 -13.92
C LYS A 176 -7.62 14.20 -13.36
N GLU A 177 -6.61 14.31 -12.49
CA GLU A 177 -6.19 15.58 -11.90
C GLU A 177 -4.80 15.47 -11.27
N ILE A 178 -4.16 16.61 -10.94
CA ILE A 178 -2.85 16.61 -10.28
C ILE A 178 -3.03 16.44 -8.76
N GLY A 179 -2.56 15.32 -8.24
CA GLY A 179 -2.50 14.98 -6.82
C GLY A 179 -1.08 14.80 -6.30
N TYR A 180 -0.13 14.46 -7.20
CA TYR A 180 1.27 14.33 -6.81
C TYR A 180 2.10 15.59 -7.12
N PRO A 181 2.97 16.05 -6.19
CA PRO A 181 3.20 15.43 -4.87
C PRO A 181 1.96 15.55 -3.97
N LEU A 182 1.72 14.51 -3.16
CA LEU A 182 0.64 14.51 -2.16
C LEU A 182 0.86 15.63 -1.17
N ASP A 183 -0.22 16.30 -0.76
CA ASP A 183 -0.17 17.39 0.23
C ASP A 183 0.52 16.95 1.53
N THR A 184 1.28 17.87 2.10
CA THR A 184 2.11 17.58 3.28
C THR A 184 1.27 17.32 4.53
N ASN A 185 0.09 17.96 4.68
CA ASN A 185 -0.77 17.82 5.85
C ASN A 185 -1.84 16.74 5.68
N TYR A 186 -2.57 16.76 4.55
CA TYR A 186 -3.84 16.03 4.39
C TYR A 186 -3.88 15.13 3.17
N GLY A 187 -2.89 15.21 2.26
CA GLY A 187 -2.94 14.54 0.96
C GLY A 187 -3.06 13.03 1.04
N GLY A 188 -4.06 12.49 0.35
CA GLY A 188 -4.25 11.06 0.21
C GLY A 188 -5.12 10.67 -0.98
N ILE A 189 -5.12 9.39 -1.31
CA ILE A 189 -5.95 8.81 -2.37
C ILE A 189 -6.64 7.57 -1.80
N TYR A 190 -7.95 7.49 -1.98
CA TYR A 190 -8.71 6.27 -1.73
C TYR A 190 -8.93 5.52 -3.05
N THR A 191 -8.62 4.24 -3.07
CA THR A 191 -8.81 3.37 -4.23
C THR A 191 -9.66 2.17 -3.82
N PRO A 192 -10.94 2.09 -4.24
CA PRO A 192 -11.79 0.94 -3.96
C PRO A 192 -11.44 -0.24 -4.87
N ASN A 193 -11.76 -1.45 -4.40
CA ASN A 193 -11.74 -2.68 -5.17
C ASN A 193 -10.39 -2.98 -5.88
N VAL A 194 -9.28 -2.68 -5.22
CA VAL A 194 -7.95 -3.05 -5.73
C VAL A 194 -7.85 -4.58 -5.78
N THR A 195 -7.61 -5.13 -6.96
CA THR A 195 -7.49 -6.57 -7.18
C THR A 195 -6.05 -7.04 -6.93
N PHE A 196 -5.88 -7.86 -5.92
CA PHE A 196 -4.63 -8.52 -5.59
C PHE A 196 -4.55 -9.89 -6.27
N PHE A 197 -3.79 -9.97 -7.35
CA PHE A 197 -3.72 -11.14 -8.22
C PHE A 197 -2.35 -11.87 -8.19
N ARG A 198 -1.34 -11.29 -7.51
CA ARG A 198 -0.03 -11.96 -7.35
C ARG A 198 0.27 -12.27 -5.89
N ASN A 199 0.98 -13.35 -5.72
CA ASN A 199 1.62 -13.73 -4.46
C ASN A 199 2.77 -12.78 -4.11
N SER A 200 3.27 -12.88 -2.87
CA SER A 200 4.41 -12.09 -2.41
C SER A 200 5.72 -12.50 -3.08
N LYS A 201 6.76 -11.67 -2.88
CA LYS A 201 8.14 -12.00 -3.27
C LYS A 201 8.61 -13.36 -2.74
N ARG A 202 8.14 -13.78 -1.57
CA ARG A 202 8.49 -15.09 -0.99
C ARG A 202 7.95 -16.26 -1.81
N LYS A 203 6.90 -16.04 -2.58
CA LYS A 203 6.33 -16.98 -3.55
C LYS A 203 6.60 -16.51 -5.00
N TYR A 204 7.73 -15.87 -5.23
CA TYR A 204 8.25 -15.46 -6.55
C TYR A 204 7.27 -14.67 -7.42
N PHE A 205 6.33 -13.94 -6.84
CA PHE A 205 5.29 -13.16 -7.54
C PHE A 205 4.40 -13.98 -8.48
N THR A 206 4.26 -15.28 -8.21
CA THR A 206 3.33 -16.13 -8.97
C THR A 206 1.90 -15.57 -8.91
N ILE A 207 1.08 -15.90 -9.89
CA ILE A 207 -0.34 -15.55 -9.85
C ILE A 207 -1.02 -16.32 -8.70
N LYS A 208 -1.98 -15.69 -8.05
CA LYS A 208 -2.81 -16.33 -7.04
C LYS A 208 -3.86 -17.21 -7.73
N ASP A 209 -4.10 -18.39 -7.19
CA ASP A 209 -5.21 -19.25 -7.62
C ASP A 209 -6.55 -18.54 -7.40
N GLU A 210 -6.65 -17.80 -6.29
CA GLU A 210 -7.82 -17.02 -5.90
C GLU A 210 -7.43 -15.55 -5.67
N PRO A 211 -7.48 -14.70 -6.70
CA PRO A 211 -7.37 -13.25 -6.54
C PRO A 211 -8.50 -12.71 -5.67
N PHE A 212 -8.23 -11.65 -4.93
CA PHE A 212 -9.22 -11.01 -4.08
C PHE A 212 -9.17 -9.49 -4.21
N GLN A 213 -10.24 -8.82 -3.81
CA GLN A 213 -10.32 -7.36 -3.82
C GLN A 213 -10.27 -6.80 -2.40
N CYS A 214 -9.60 -5.65 -2.27
CA CYS A 214 -9.57 -4.86 -1.05
C CYS A 214 -9.37 -3.39 -1.40
N ASP A 215 -9.96 -2.51 -0.59
CA ASP A 215 -9.76 -1.08 -0.74
C ASP A 215 -8.40 -0.66 -0.19
N VAL A 216 -7.79 0.35 -0.80
CA VAL A 216 -6.46 0.85 -0.42
C VAL A 216 -6.52 2.33 -0.11
N ILE A 217 -6.05 2.70 1.08
CA ILE A 217 -5.86 4.07 1.53
C ILE A 217 -4.39 4.45 1.29
N THR A 218 -4.13 5.41 0.43
CA THR A 218 -2.78 5.85 0.06
C THR A 218 -2.47 7.19 0.71
N VAL A 219 -1.56 7.22 1.67
CA VAL A 219 -1.10 8.44 2.36
C VAL A 219 0.41 8.40 2.54
N ALA A 220 1.08 9.55 2.36
CA ALA A 220 2.51 9.68 2.55
C ALA A 220 2.83 10.34 3.89
N ALA A 221 3.74 9.75 4.67
CA ALA A 221 4.25 10.33 5.91
C ALA A 221 5.22 11.49 5.64
N LEU A 222 5.59 12.24 6.69
CA LEU A 222 6.78 13.10 6.68
C LEU A 222 8.03 12.26 6.39
N SER A 223 9.10 12.91 5.94
CA SER A 223 10.35 12.23 5.62
C SER A 223 11.54 12.88 6.32
N PHE A 224 12.24 12.09 7.14
CA PHE A 224 13.49 12.45 7.82
C PHE A 224 14.70 11.71 7.22
N ASN A 225 14.67 11.39 5.94
CA ASN A 225 15.74 10.61 5.30
C ASN A 225 16.85 11.47 4.67
N GLY A 226 16.67 12.79 4.58
CA GLY A 226 17.67 13.74 4.07
C GLY A 226 18.18 13.49 2.64
N ARG A 227 17.50 12.63 1.84
CA ARG A 227 18.02 12.17 0.54
C ARG A 227 17.98 13.23 -0.57
N ASN A 228 17.16 14.25 -0.42
CA ASN A 228 17.07 15.39 -1.32
C ASN A 228 16.77 16.66 -0.51
N ASP A 229 16.83 17.82 -1.15
CA ASP A 229 16.65 19.11 -0.47
C ASP A 229 15.29 19.24 0.21
N PHE A 230 14.23 18.73 -0.41
CA PHE A 230 12.89 18.73 0.19
C PHE A 230 12.84 17.88 1.47
N ALA A 231 13.36 16.65 1.42
CA ALA A 231 13.39 15.75 2.59
C ALA A 231 14.32 16.32 3.68
N ARG A 232 15.41 16.99 3.32
CA ARG A 232 16.29 17.67 4.27
C ARG A 232 15.60 18.87 4.93
N ALA A 233 14.88 19.68 4.16
CA ALA A 233 14.08 20.77 4.71
C ALA A 233 13.02 20.25 5.69
N MET A 234 12.31 19.18 5.35
CA MET A 234 11.34 18.54 6.25
C MET A 234 11.99 18.05 7.54
N GLU A 235 13.16 17.40 7.45
CA GLU A 235 13.91 16.94 8.63
C GLU A 235 14.29 18.11 9.54
N LEU A 236 14.83 19.21 8.96
CA LEU A 236 15.23 20.39 9.72
C LEU A 236 14.05 21.10 10.39
N MET A 237 12.88 21.14 9.76
CA MET A 237 11.71 21.83 10.29
C MET A 237 10.93 21.03 11.34
N TYR A 238 10.88 19.71 11.17
CA TYR A 238 9.91 18.87 11.88
C TYR A 238 10.52 17.81 12.78
N LYS A 239 11.83 17.60 12.73
CA LYS A 239 12.55 16.69 13.63
C LYS A 239 13.10 17.46 14.83
N ALA A 240 12.77 17.00 16.03
CA ALA A 240 13.28 17.55 17.27
C ALA A 240 14.73 17.08 17.55
N THR A 241 15.40 17.78 18.46
CA THR A 241 16.80 17.49 18.83
C THR A 241 16.99 16.12 19.49
N ASP A 242 15.98 15.62 20.17
CA ASP A 242 15.92 14.27 20.76
C ASP A 242 15.66 13.16 19.72
N GLY A 243 15.44 13.54 18.46
CA GLY A 243 15.16 12.62 17.36
C GLY A 243 13.65 12.36 17.13
N GLY A 244 12.77 12.88 17.98
CA GLY A 244 11.32 12.84 17.85
C GLY A 244 10.79 13.87 16.86
N PHE A 245 9.52 14.26 17.01
CA PHE A 245 8.89 15.33 16.23
C PHE A 245 8.91 16.65 16.99
N THR A 246 9.11 17.76 16.26
CA THR A 246 8.69 19.07 16.78
C THR A 246 7.17 19.11 16.95
N PRO A 247 6.59 20.04 17.75
CA PRO A 247 5.12 20.17 17.87
C PRO A 247 4.42 20.30 16.51
N ALA A 248 4.99 21.05 15.58
CA ALA A 248 4.46 21.20 14.23
C ALA A 248 4.55 19.89 13.42
N GLY A 249 5.65 19.16 13.53
CA GLY A 249 5.82 17.85 12.87
C GLY A 249 4.85 16.80 13.40
N ALA A 250 4.63 16.78 14.72
CA ALA A 250 3.64 15.90 15.35
C ALA A 250 2.23 16.20 14.85
N GLU A 251 1.85 17.49 14.76
CA GLU A 251 0.52 17.87 14.27
C GLU A 251 0.30 17.49 12.80
N ILE A 252 1.30 17.67 11.93
CA ILE A 252 1.24 17.18 10.54
C ILE A 252 1.00 15.68 10.53
N MET A 253 1.71 14.91 11.36
CA MET A 253 1.53 13.45 11.40
C MET A 253 0.15 13.07 11.94
N ARG A 254 -0.40 13.77 12.95
CA ARG A 254 -1.79 13.57 13.39
C ARG A 254 -2.78 13.82 12.26
N ASN A 255 -2.63 14.91 11.52
CA ASN A 255 -3.50 15.23 10.38
C ASN A 255 -3.48 14.13 9.30
N LYS A 256 -2.33 13.55 9.04
CA LYS A 256 -2.20 12.41 8.12
C LYS A 256 -2.89 11.16 8.66
N ILE A 257 -2.78 10.88 9.96
CA ILE A 257 -3.46 9.74 10.60
C ILE A 257 -4.98 9.98 10.61
N ARG A 258 -5.43 11.19 10.94
CA ARG A 258 -6.86 11.57 10.83
C ARG A 258 -7.38 11.37 9.40
N THR A 259 -6.59 11.76 8.39
CA THR A 259 -6.94 11.53 6.97
C THR A 259 -7.10 10.04 6.65
N ILE A 260 -6.21 9.18 7.16
CA ILE A 260 -6.33 7.72 7.00
C ILE A 260 -7.64 7.22 7.61
N PHE A 261 -7.94 7.63 8.84
CA PHE A 261 -9.14 7.17 9.56
C PHE A 261 -10.42 7.73 8.93
N ARG A 262 -10.45 9.02 8.54
CA ARG A 262 -11.58 9.62 7.84
C ARG A 262 -11.92 8.90 6.55
N MET A 263 -10.92 8.55 5.73
CA MET A 263 -11.13 7.74 4.53
C MET A 263 -11.74 6.37 4.89
N GLY A 264 -11.26 5.72 5.95
CA GLY A 264 -11.82 4.46 6.42
C GLY A 264 -13.29 4.58 6.81
N VAL A 265 -13.63 5.59 7.62
CA VAL A 265 -15.01 5.84 8.07
C VAL A 265 -15.92 6.23 6.91
N GLU A 266 -15.51 7.18 6.06
CA GLU A 266 -16.29 7.66 4.90
C GLU A 266 -16.67 6.51 3.96
N HIS A 267 -15.80 5.54 3.81
CA HIS A 267 -16.03 4.39 2.93
C HIS A 267 -16.54 3.14 3.67
N GLY A 268 -17.06 3.31 4.88
CA GLY A 268 -17.71 2.24 5.66
C GLY A 268 -16.81 1.05 5.97
N LYS A 269 -15.51 1.30 6.21
CA LYS A 269 -14.58 0.25 6.60
C LYS A 269 -14.71 -0.03 8.09
N ASP A 270 -14.83 -1.29 8.46
CA ASP A 270 -14.90 -1.72 9.85
C ASP A 270 -13.54 -2.16 10.41
N ALA A 271 -12.54 -2.32 9.54
CA ALA A 271 -11.16 -2.65 9.92
C ALA A 271 -10.12 -1.93 9.05
N LEU A 272 -8.97 -1.60 9.64
CA LEU A 272 -7.83 -1.08 8.90
C LEU A 272 -6.58 -1.94 9.14
N VAL A 273 -5.94 -2.36 8.05
CA VAL A 273 -4.61 -2.96 8.08
C VAL A 273 -3.58 -1.87 7.91
N LEU A 274 -3.01 -1.47 9.01
CA LEU A 274 -2.02 -0.40 9.14
C LEU A 274 -0.60 -0.96 9.10
N GLY A 275 0.40 -0.10 9.23
CA GLY A 275 1.81 -0.49 9.26
C GLY A 275 2.68 0.55 9.94
N ALA A 276 4.00 0.33 9.96
CA ALA A 276 4.98 1.25 10.53
C ALA A 276 5.15 2.50 9.63
N PHE A 277 4.16 3.39 9.68
CA PHE A 277 3.98 4.55 8.80
C PHE A 277 5.17 5.51 8.86
N GLY A 278 5.87 5.64 7.74
CA GLY A 278 7.07 6.49 7.64
C GLY A 278 8.33 5.93 8.33
N CYS A 279 8.25 4.84 9.09
CA CYS A 279 9.38 4.29 9.86
C CYS A 279 10.42 3.55 9.00
N GLY A 280 10.11 3.29 7.75
CA GLY A 280 10.98 2.59 6.80
C GLY A 280 11.95 3.54 6.07
N ALA A 281 11.67 3.77 4.80
CA ALA A 281 12.47 4.62 3.92
C ALA A 281 12.55 6.08 4.38
N TYR A 282 11.54 6.57 5.09
CA TYR A 282 11.44 7.94 5.58
C TYR A 282 12.07 8.15 6.96
N LYS A 283 12.48 7.07 7.66
CA LYS A 283 13.25 7.12 8.91
C LYS A 283 12.57 7.87 10.07
N LEU A 284 11.24 7.86 10.14
CA LEU A 284 10.53 8.43 11.28
C LEU A 284 10.74 7.58 12.55
N PRO A 285 10.71 8.20 13.75
CA PRO A 285 10.88 7.51 15.02
C PRO A 285 9.65 6.63 15.32
N CYS A 286 9.84 5.30 15.38
CA CYS A 286 8.75 4.34 15.46
C CYS A 286 7.89 4.50 16.72
N ASP A 287 8.51 4.76 17.88
CA ASP A 287 7.79 4.95 19.15
C ASP A 287 6.87 6.18 19.08
N ALA A 288 7.39 7.30 18.54
CA ALA A 288 6.57 8.51 18.38
C ALA A 288 5.43 8.33 17.38
N VAL A 289 5.66 7.60 16.29
CA VAL A 289 4.60 7.29 15.30
C VAL A 289 3.53 6.40 15.92
N ALA A 290 3.90 5.37 16.69
CA ALA A 290 2.96 4.49 17.37
C ALA A 290 2.10 5.28 18.37
N ALA A 291 2.72 6.15 19.18
CA ALA A 291 2.01 7.03 20.11
C ALA A 291 1.01 7.97 19.42
N LEU A 292 1.40 8.57 18.27
CA LEU A 292 0.50 9.44 17.51
C LEU A 292 -0.72 8.68 16.92
N PHE A 293 -0.55 7.42 16.52
CA PHE A 293 -1.69 6.59 16.13
C PHE A 293 -2.62 6.34 17.31
N ARG A 294 -2.08 6.09 18.53
CA ARG A 294 -2.88 5.92 19.75
C ARG A 294 -3.65 7.19 20.07
N GLU A 295 -2.97 8.34 20.08
CA GLU A 295 -3.60 9.63 20.34
C GLU A 295 -4.78 9.91 19.41
N VAL A 296 -4.59 9.74 18.10
CA VAL A 296 -5.65 10.00 17.11
C VAL A 296 -6.79 8.98 17.19
N MET A 297 -6.48 7.71 17.45
CA MET A 297 -7.50 6.67 17.61
C MET A 297 -8.46 6.98 18.78
N ASP A 298 -7.95 7.59 19.84
CA ASP A 298 -8.70 7.93 21.04
C ASP A 298 -9.45 9.27 20.92
N GLU A 299 -9.29 10.01 19.79
CA GLU A 299 -10.06 11.22 19.52
C GLU A 299 -11.57 10.89 19.39
N PRO A 300 -12.47 11.77 19.91
CA PRO A 300 -13.91 11.54 19.83
C PRO A 300 -14.45 11.28 18.42
N GLU A 301 -13.75 11.79 17.40
CA GLU A 301 -14.08 11.59 15.99
C GLU A 301 -13.96 10.11 15.58
N PHE A 302 -13.03 9.34 16.16
CA PHE A 302 -12.70 7.98 15.74
C PHE A 302 -13.01 6.90 16.76
N ALA A 303 -13.23 7.28 18.01
CA ALA A 303 -13.55 6.33 19.07
C ALA A 303 -14.78 5.48 18.69
N GLY A 304 -14.63 4.16 18.69
CA GLY A 304 -15.70 3.21 18.36
C GLY A 304 -16.10 3.12 16.87
N LYS A 305 -15.37 3.75 15.97
CA LYS A 305 -15.68 3.72 14.51
C LYS A 305 -15.20 2.47 13.80
N PHE A 306 -14.22 1.77 14.35
CA PHE A 306 -13.65 0.55 13.79
C PHE A 306 -13.84 -0.63 14.73
N ARG A 307 -14.09 -1.81 14.19
CA ARG A 307 -14.03 -3.07 14.94
C ARG A 307 -12.59 -3.45 15.24
N LEU A 308 -11.68 -3.21 14.26
CA LEU A 308 -10.29 -3.61 14.37
C LEU A 308 -9.33 -2.63 13.71
N LEU A 309 -8.29 -2.25 14.44
CA LEU A 309 -7.10 -1.56 13.90
C LEU A 309 -5.87 -2.45 14.11
N VAL A 310 -5.37 -3.09 13.04
CA VAL A 310 -4.24 -4.01 13.13
C VAL A 310 -3.01 -3.48 12.39
N PHE A 311 -1.86 -3.47 13.07
CA PHE A 311 -0.58 -3.10 12.51
C PHE A 311 0.15 -4.34 11.99
N ALA A 312 0.10 -4.57 10.68
CA ALA A 312 0.83 -5.64 10.03
C ALA A 312 2.24 -5.16 9.66
N ILE A 313 3.23 -5.53 10.46
CA ILE A 313 4.60 -5.06 10.33
C ILE A 313 5.51 -6.26 10.14
N LEU A 314 5.94 -6.47 8.90
CA LEU A 314 6.86 -7.55 8.57
C LEU A 314 8.27 -7.19 9.02
N GLU A 315 8.70 -7.78 10.11
CA GLU A 315 10.04 -7.59 10.63
C GLU A 315 11.06 -8.41 9.84
N ARG A 316 12.17 -7.78 9.49
CA ARG A 316 13.21 -8.40 8.64
C ARG A 316 14.48 -8.61 9.46
N PRO A 317 15.15 -9.77 9.31
CA PRO A 317 16.47 -9.95 9.89
C PRO A 317 17.44 -8.87 9.40
N ARG A 318 18.11 -8.19 10.31
CA ARG A 318 19.14 -7.19 10.02
C ARG A 318 20.49 -7.75 10.41
N LYS A 319 21.32 -8.09 9.43
CA LYS A 319 22.70 -8.54 9.70
C LYS A 319 23.59 -7.36 10.10
N PRO A 320 24.52 -7.52 11.06
CA PRO A 320 24.77 -8.71 11.87
C PRO A 320 23.93 -8.82 13.17
N HIS A 321 23.10 -7.81 13.52
CA HIS A 321 22.54 -7.62 14.86
C HIS A 321 21.00 -7.58 14.89
N GLY A 322 20.32 -8.71 14.72
CA GLY A 322 18.91 -8.83 15.10
C GLY A 322 17.91 -8.37 14.04
N LEU A 323 16.77 -7.86 14.51
CA LEU A 323 15.62 -7.44 13.73
C LEU A 323 15.70 -5.93 13.37
N ASP A 324 14.94 -5.45 12.42
CA ASP A 324 14.98 -4.04 12.00
C ASP A 324 14.32 -3.07 12.99
N GLY A 325 13.71 -3.60 14.04
CA GLY A 325 13.24 -2.85 15.22
C GLY A 325 11.96 -2.04 15.03
N LYS A 326 11.20 -2.28 13.94
CA LYS A 326 9.96 -1.53 13.68
C LYS A 326 8.73 -2.14 14.35
N PHE A 327 8.75 -3.45 14.58
CA PHE A 327 7.64 -4.18 15.18
C PHE A 327 7.46 -3.84 16.67
N ALA A 328 8.54 -3.87 17.43
CA ALA A 328 8.49 -3.76 18.88
C ALA A 328 7.82 -2.48 19.43
N PRO A 329 8.03 -1.27 18.86
CA PRO A 329 7.31 -0.07 19.28
C PRO A 329 5.79 -0.18 19.15
N PHE A 330 5.30 -0.67 18.01
CA PHE A 330 3.87 -0.85 17.78
C PHE A 330 3.29 -1.99 18.62
N TYR A 331 4.05 -3.06 18.83
CA TYR A 331 3.64 -4.15 19.71
C TYR A 331 3.49 -3.69 21.18
N ARG A 332 4.39 -2.83 21.67
CA ARG A 332 4.27 -2.26 23.03
C ARG A 332 3.03 -1.40 23.16
N GLU A 333 2.67 -0.65 22.13
CA GLU A 333 1.56 0.31 22.14
C GLU A 333 0.20 -0.37 21.96
N PHE A 334 0.11 -1.34 21.07
CA PHE A 334 -1.18 -1.91 20.64
C PHE A 334 -1.41 -3.36 21.10
N GLY A 335 -0.40 -4.00 21.66
CA GLY A 335 -0.46 -5.41 22.06
C GLY A 335 -0.36 -6.38 20.89
N SER A 336 -0.57 -7.68 21.19
CA SER A 336 -0.64 -8.74 20.17
C SER A 336 -2.04 -8.84 19.61
N TYR A 337 -2.12 -9.25 18.33
CA TYR A 337 -3.35 -9.73 17.73
C TYR A 337 -3.11 -11.12 17.14
N THR A 338 -4.06 -12.02 17.34
CA THR A 338 -4.02 -13.38 16.78
C THR A 338 -5.11 -13.49 15.70
N MET A 339 -4.70 -13.68 14.46
CA MET A 339 -5.60 -13.91 13.33
C MET A 339 -6.00 -15.37 13.22
#